data_8da29bfa48ad1214d5af8d65eb63694a
#
_entry.id   8da29bfa48ad1214d5af8d65eb63694a
#
_cell.length_a   1.000
_cell.length_b   1.000
_cell.length_c   1.000
_cell.angle_alpha   90.00
_cell.angle_beta   90.00
_cell.angle_gamma   90.00
#
_symmetry.space_group_name_H-M   'P 1'
#
loop_
_entity.id
_entity.type
_entity.pdbx_description
1 polymer ?
#
loop_
_entity_poly.entity_id
_entity_poly.type
_entity_poly.pdbx_seq_one_letter_code
_entity_poly.pdbx_strand_id
1 'polypeptide(L)'
;MGLELFTSAGPAAVRAVHEAGAACFLDLKIHDIPATVASAVRSAAALGVRYLTVHASAGPAALAAAARAARGTGTRLLAVTVLTSLDQGELDAIGLLGTPAEAVNRLAAVAHESGVDGFVCSPREVAALRAQLPDATLVVPGVRPKGSATGDQRRTATPAEVRAAGADLLVVGRPIRLADDPVAAAHAIADEIGS
;
A
#
# COMPACT_ATOMS: atom_id res chain seq x y z
N MET A 1 -9.71 -0.85 -1.08
CA MET A 1 -10.38 -0.88 -2.41
C MET A 1 -9.33 -0.67 -3.47
N GLY A 2 -9.23 -1.60 -4.44
CA GLY A 2 -8.21 -1.54 -5.50
C GLY A 2 -8.72 -1.01 -6.83
N LEU A 3 -7.82 -1.06 -7.85
CA LEU A 3 -8.08 -0.56 -9.21
C LEU A 3 -9.33 -1.19 -9.84
N GLU A 4 -9.48 -2.52 -9.78
CA GLU A 4 -10.60 -3.26 -10.37
C GLU A 4 -11.95 -2.67 -9.95
N LEU A 5 -12.19 -2.55 -8.64
CA LEU A 5 -13.44 -2.06 -8.11
C LEU A 5 -13.65 -0.57 -8.40
N PHE A 6 -12.60 0.23 -8.28
CA PHE A 6 -12.72 1.67 -8.53
C PHE A 6 -12.94 1.98 -10.02
N THR A 7 -12.30 1.26 -10.93
CA THR A 7 -12.50 1.45 -12.37
C THR A 7 -13.89 1.00 -12.83
N SER A 8 -14.49 0.01 -12.16
CA SER A 8 -15.84 -0.47 -12.48
C SER A 8 -16.98 0.37 -11.89
N ALA A 9 -16.80 0.87 -10.65
CA ALA A 9 -17.88 1.54 -9.89
C ALA A 9 -17.57 2.99 -9.50
N GLY A 10 -16.32 3.44 -9.68
CA GLY A 10 -15.90 4.81 -9.40
C GLY A 10 -16.18 5.26 -7.96
N PRO A 11 -16.51 6.56 -7.76
CA PRO A 11 -16.76 7.12 -6.42
C PRO A 11 -17.92 6.47 -5.65
N ALA A 12 -18.84 5.77 -6.33
CA ALA A 12 -19.92 5.07 -5.65
C ALA A 12 -19.40 3.96 -4.73
N ALA A 13 -18.32 3.27 -5.13
CA ALA A 13 -17.69 2.26 -4.30
C ALA A 13 -17.08 2.85 -3.01
N VAL A 14 -16.52 4.07 -3.06
CA VAL A 14 -16.02 4.77 -1.87
C VAL A 14 -17.17 5.11 -0.92
N ARG A 15 -18.28 5.62 -1.44
CA ARG A 15 -19.48 5.91 -0.63
C ARG A 15 -20.01 4.67 0.08
N ALA A 16 -20.10 3.54 -0.62
CA ALA A 16 -20.54 2.28 -0.01
C ALA A 16 -19.64 1.83 1.16
N VAL A 17 -18.31 2.05 1.09
CA VAL A 17 -17.41 1.78 2.21
C VAL A 17 -17.73 2.68 3.40
N HIS A 18 -17.98 3.97 3.18
CA HIS A 18 -18.32 4.91 4.23
C HIS A 18 -19.70 4.63 4.84
N GLU A 19 -20.69 4.26 4.03
CA GLU A 19 -22.04 3.86 4.48
C GLU A 19 -21.98 2.59 5.36
N ALA A 20 -21.02 1.71 5.10
CA ALA A 20 -20.72 0.57 5.97
C ALA A 20 -19.96 0.94 7.26
N GLY A 21 -19.70 2.22 7.52
CA GLY A 21 -18.98 2.70 8.72
C GLY A 21 -17.47 2.49 8.69
N ALA A 22 -16.88 2.14 7.53
CA ALA A 22 -15.47 1.84 7.42
C ALA A 22 -14.67 3.01 6.80
N ALA A 23 -13.39 3.12 7.19
CA ALA A 23 -12.45 4.03 6.55
C ALA A 23 -12.00 3.44 5.19
N CYS A 24 -11.97 4.27 4.16
CA CYS A 24 -11.56 3.85 2.84
C CYS A 24 -10.03 3.96 2.64
N PHE A 25 -9.40 2.83 2.32
CA PHE A 25 -8.08 2.76 1.72
C PHE A 25 -8.26 2.63 0.21
N LEU A 26 -7.90 3.70 -0.53
CA LEU A 26 -8.04 3.76 -1.99
C LEU A 26 -6.69 3.47 -2.67
N ASP A 27 -6.57 2.28 -3.26
CA ASP A 27 -5.33 1.78 -3.86
C ASP A 27 -5.33 1.97 -5.38
N LEU A 28 -5.03 3.20 -5.83
CA LEU A 28 -4.98 3.56 -7.25
C LEU A 28 -3.58 3.53 -7.84
N LYS A 29 -2.55 3.53 -6.98
CA LYS A 29 -1.14 3.53 -7.40
C LYS A 29 -0.83 4.65 -8.42
N ILE A 30 -1.27 5.89 -8.10
CA ILE A 30 -1.15 7.05 -8.99
C ILE A 30 0.31 7.23 -9.41
N HIS A 31 0.53 7.30 -10.74
CA HIS A 31 1.85 7.43 -11.33
C HIS A 31 1.73 8.26 -12.61
N ASP A 32 2.08 9.54 -12.53
CA ASP A 32 1.96 10.49 -13.64
C ASP A 32 2.84 11.73 -13.38
N ILE A 33 2.85 12.69 -14.30
CA ILE A 33 3.52 13.99 -14.13
C ILE A 33 2.94 14.77 -12.94
N PRO A 34 3.70 15.69 -12.33
CA PRO A 34 3.34 16.34 -11.05
C PRO A 34 1.95 16.99 -11.03
N ALA A 35 1.55 17.67 -12.11
CA ALA A 35 0.25 18.36 -12.18
C ALA A 35 -0.93 17.37 -12.15
N THR A 36 -0.83 16.29 -12.90
CA THR A 36 -1.83 15.20 -12.96
C THR A 36 -1.92 14.49 -11.61
N VAL A 37 -0.78 14.13 -11.01
CA VAL A 37 -0.73 13.52 -9.67
C VAL A 37 -1.42 14.41 -8.64
N ALA A 38 -1.08 15.70 -8.58
CA ALA A 38 -1.70 16.64 -7.64
C ALA A 38 -3.22 16.74 -7.83
N SER A 39 -3.70 16.76 -9.07
CA SER A 39 -5.13 16.82 -9.37
C SER A 39 -5.86 15.53 -8.99
N ALA A 40 -5.26 14.37 -9.30
CA ALA A 40 -5.81 13.07 -8.91
C ALA A 40 -5.87 12.92 -7.38
N VAL A 41 -4.84 13.35 -6.66
CA VAL A 41 -4.82 13.34 -5.19
C VAL A 41 -5.93 14.22 -4.62
N ARG A 42 -6.12 15.46 -5.13
CA ARG A 42 -7.24 16.33 -4.69
C ARG A 42 -8.60 15.68 -4.92
N SER A 43 -8.80 15.08 -6.09
CA SER A 43 -10.06 14.41 -6.44
C SER A 43 -10.32 13.22 -5.52
N ALA A 44 -9.32 12.40 -5.23
CA ALA A 44 -9.44 11.27 -4.32
C ALA A 44 -9.68 11.72 -2.87
N ALA A 45 -8.96 12.75 -2.41
CA ALA A 45 -9.11 13.31 -1.07
C ALA A 45 -10.53 13.92 -0.85
N ALA A 46 -11.11 14.54 -1.88
CA ALA A 46 -12.48 15.05 -1.82
C ALA A 46 -13.54 13.93 -1.62
N LEU A 47 -13.19 12.68 -1.89
CA LEU A 47 -14.03 11.52 -1.55
C LEU A 47 -13.95 11.10 -0.08
N GLY A 48 -13.11 11.74 0.74
CA GLY A 48 -12.94 11.42 2.16
C GLY A 48 -12.14 10.16 2.44
N VAL A 49 -11.31 9.70 1.51
CA VAL A 49 -10.49 8.49 1.70
C VAL A 49 -9.45 8.69 2.79
N ARG A 50 -9.24 7.69 3.64
CA ARG A 50 -8.26 7.72 4.72
C ARG A 50 -6.84 7.53 4.20
N TYR A 51 -6.65 6.63 3.25
CA TYR A 51 -5.36 6.32 2.63
C TYR A 51 -5.48 6.33 1.11
N LEU A 52 -4.42 6.83 0.45
CA LEU A 52 -4.33 6.85 -1.02
C LEU A 52 -2.92 6.46 -1.44
N THR A 53 -2.79 5.54 -2.39
CA THR A 53 -1.49 5.12 -2.89
C THR A 53 -1.03 5.94 -4.08
N VAL A 54 0.27 6.29 -4.06
CA VAL A 54 1.03 6.87 -5.18
C VAL A 54 2.27 6.00 -5.41
N HIS A 55 2.81 5.94 -6.62
CA HIS A 55 4.07 5.24 -6.85
C HIS A 55 5.27 6.10 -6.48
N ALA A 56 6.22 5.54 -5.71
CA ALA A 56 7.48 6.21 -5.38
C ALA A 56 8.32 6.50 -6.63
N SER A 57 8.22 5.63 -7.64
CA SER A 57 8.89 5.78 -8.94
C SER A 57 8.34 6.92 -9.82
N ALA A 58 7.26 7.59 -9.42
CA ALA A 58 6.80 8.80 -10.10
C ALA A 58 7.78 9.99 -9.97
N GLY A 59 8.77 9.85 -9.08
CA GLY A 59 9.84 10.82 -8.87
C GLY A 59 9.52 11.93 -7.88
N PRO A 60 10.57 12.63 -7.39
CA PRO A 60 10.45 13.57 -6.26
C PRO A 60 9.48 14.73 -6.53
N ALA A 61 9.45 15.27 -7.76
CA ALA A 61 8.56 16.38 -8.10
C ALA A 61 7.08 15.98 -8.03
N ALA A 62 6.73 14.78 -8.51
CA ALA A 62 5.36 14.27 -8.45
C ALA A 62 4.95 13.93 -7.02
N LEU A 63 5.84 13.31 -6.25
CA LEU A 63 5.61 12.99 -4.83
C LEU A 63 5.42 14.25 -3.98
N ALA A 64 6.27 15.27 -4.16
CA ALA A 64 6.11 16.56 -3.48
C ALA A 64 4.80 17.27 -3.88
N ALA A 65 4.38 17.17 -5.14
CA ALA A 65 3.09 17.69 -5.58
C ALA A 65 1.91 16.92 -4.95
N ALA A 66 2.01 15.60 -4.84
CA ALA A 66 1.05 14.76 -4.13
C ALA A 66 0.94 15.15 -2.65
N ALA A 67 2.07 15.25 -1.94
CA ALA A 67 2.13 15.60 -0.53
C ALA A 67 1.49 16.98 -0.26
N ARG A 68 1.79 17.98 -1.09
CA ARG A 68 1.13 19.31 -1.00
C ARG A 68 -0.37 19.22 -1.24
N ALA A 69 -0.82 18.41 -2.21
CA ALA A 69 -2.23 18.28 -2.54
C ALA A 69 -3.04 17.55 -1.45
N ALA A 70 -2.43 16.64 -0.69
CA ALA A 70 -3.06 15.93 0.41
C ALA A 70 -3.08 16.73 1.72
N ARG A 71 -2.28 17.78 1.84
CA ARG A 71 -2.13 18.55 3.09
C ARG A 71 -3.46 19.14 3.55
N GLY A 72 -3.83 18.88 4.81
CA GLY A 72 -5.07 19.40 5.41
C GLY A 72 -6.36 18.68 5.00
N THR A 73 -6.28 17.62 4.16
CA THR A 73 -7.46 16.89 3.69
C THR A 73 -7.86 15.69 4.58
N GLY A 74 -7.00 15.30 5.52
CA GLY A 74 -7.18 14.07 6.31
C GLY A 74 -6.76 12.79 5.58
N THR A 75 -6.46 12.86 4.28
CA THR A 75 -5.95 11.73 3.50
C THR A 75 -4.44 11.56 3.71
N ARG A 76 -4.03 10.36 4.08
CA ARG A 76 -2.61 9.97 4.20
C ARG A 76 -2.14 9.30 2.92
N LEU A 77 -1.02 9.78 2.37
CA LEU A 77 -0.41 9.17 1.20
C LEU A 77 0.44 7.96 1.59
N LEU A 78 0.41 6.96 0.74
CA LEU A 78 1.22 5.75 0.86
C LEU A 78 2.02 5.56 -0.43
N ALA A 79 3.33 5.68 -0.36
CA ALA A 79 4.21 5.48 -1.50
C ALA A 79 4.44 3.98 -1.75
N VAL A 80 4.01 3.50 -2.89
CA VAL A 80 4.29 2.13 -3.34
C VAL A 80 5.74 2.06 -3.80
N THR A 81 6.54 1.22 -3.15
CA THR A 81 7.95 1.04 -3.47
C THR A 81 8.13 0.05 -4.63
N VAL A 82 8.52 -1.18 -4.35
CA VAL A 82 8.61 -2.26 -5.34
C VAL A 82 7.41 -3.18 -5.20
N LEU A 83 6.73 -3.46 -6.31
CA LEU A 83 5.59 -4.38 -6.31
C LEU A 83 6.03 -5.78 -5.88
N THR A 84 5.24 -6.42 -5.03
CA THR A 84 5.57 -7.73 -4.43
C THR A 84 5.59 -8.90 -5.43
N SER A 85 5.10 -8.68 -6.65
CA SER A 85 5.18 -9.62 -7.77
C SER A 85 6.53 -9.59 -8.48
N LEU A 86 7.28 -8.47 -8.40
CA LEU A 86 8.53 -8.30 -9.12
C LEU A 86 9.69 -9.05 -8.45
N ASP A 87 10.43 -9.81 -9.24
CA ASP A 87 11.71 -10.40 -8.86
C ASP A 87 12.90 -9.59 -9.42
N GLN A 88 14.12 -10.07 -9.23
CA GLN A 88 15.33 -9.39 -9.70
C GLN A 88 15.35 -9.19 -11.21
N GLY A 89 14.99 -10.24 -11.97
CA GLY A 89 15.01 -10.16 -13.44
C GLY A 89 14.00 -9.14 -13.99
N GLU A 90 12.84 -9.01 -13.35
CA GLU A 90 11.82 -8.01 -13.73
C GLU A 90 12.26 -6.60 -13.34
N LEU A 91 12.96 -6.42 -12.23
CA LEU A 91 13.56 -5.13 -11.85
C LEU A 91 14.64 -4.70 -12.86
N ASP A 92 15.51 -5.61 -13.23
CA ASP A 92 16.56 -5.37 -14.22
C ASP A 92 15.96 -4.99 -15.59
N ALA A 93 14.88 -5.69 -16.00
CA ALA A 93 14.18 -5.44 -17.26
C ALA A 93 13.55 -4.03 -17.34
N ILE A 94 13.11 -3.47 -16.20
CA ILE A 94 12.55 -2.11 -16.14
C ILE A 94 13.59 -1.04 -15.72
N GLY A 95 14.87 -1.42 -15.62
CA GLY A 95 15.98 -0.51 -15.30
C GLY A 95 16.03 -0.04 -13.84
N LEU A 96 15.42 -0.75 -12.91
CA LEU A 96 15.52 -0.50 -11.48
C LEU A 96 16.79 -1.17 -10.94
N LEU A 97 17.85 -0.36 -10.74
CA LEU A 97 19.16 -0.83 -10.32
C LEU A 97 19.19 -1.44 -8.91
N GLY A 98 20.04 -2.43 -8.73
CA GLY A 98 20.31 -3.09 -7.44
C GLY A 98 19.28 -4.16 -7.08
N THR A 99 19.43 -4.73 -5.91
CA THR A 99 18.51 -5.74 -5.37
C THR A 99 17.14 -5.14 -5.06
N PRO A 100 16.06 -5.95 -4.95
CA PRO A 100 14.75 -5.46 -4.53
C PRO A 100 14.79 -4.68 -3.21
N ALA A 101 15.59 -5.11 -2.24
CA ALA A 101 15.72 -4.42 -0.95
C ALA A 101 16.39 -3.04 -1.10
N GLU A 102 17.46 -2.93 -1.90
CA GLU A 102 18.11 -1.65 -2.19
C GLU A 102 17.19 -0.71 -2.97
N ALA A 103 16.43 -1.22 -3.92
CA ALA A 103 15.45 -0.44 -4.67
C ALA A 103 14.33 0.07 -3.75
N VAL A 104 13.81 -0.76 -2.84
CA VAL A 104 12.81 -0.36 -1.82
C VAL A 104 13.35 0.76 -0.95
N ASN A 105 14.55 0.61 -0.40
CA ASN A 105 15.17 1.63 0.47
C ASN A 105 15.36 2.96 -0.26
N ARG A 106 15.85 2.94 -1.50
CA ARG A 106 16.00 4.14 -2.33
C ARG A 106 14.67 4.84 -2.61
N LEU A 107 13.65 4.07 -3.01
CA LEU A 107 12.32 4.61 -3.32
C LEU A 107 11.64 5.16 -2.06
N ALA A 108 11.80 4.50 -0.92
CA ALA A 108 11.29 4.99 0.36
C ALA A 108 11.96 6.29 0.78
N ALA A 109 13.29 6.40 0.65
CA ALA A 109 14.03 7.63 0.95
C ALA A 109 13.56 8.79 0.08
N VAL A 110 13.47 8.60 -1.25
CA VAL A 110 12.96 9.63 -2.18
C VAL A 110 11.54 10.08 -1.81
N ALA A 111 10.65 9.14 -1.44
CA ALA A 111 9.28 9.48 -1.07
C ALA A 111 9.23 10.22 0.27
N HIS A 112 10.01 9.80 1.26
CA HIS A 112 10.11 10.47 2.57
C HIS A 112 10.61 11.91 2.44
N GLU A 113 11.71 12.12 1.73
CA GLU A 113 12.27 13.45 1.44
C GLU A 113 11.30 14.35 0.69
N SER A 114 10.38 13.76 -0.07
CA SER A 114 9.31 14.46 -0.79
C SER A 114 8.06 14.75 0.07
N GLY A 115 8.05 14.36 1.35
CA GLY A 115 6.96 14.58 2.30
C GLY A 115 5.86 13.53 2.31
N VAL A 116 6.19 12.30 1.90
CA VAL A 116 5.30 11.13 2.02
C VAL A 116 5.82 10.21 3.12
N ASP A 117 5.05 10.05 4.21
CA ASP A 117 5.45 9.32 5.42
C ASP A 117 4.75 7.96 5.56
N GLY A 118 4.17 7.44 4.50
CA GLY A 118 3.60 6.10 4.46
C GLY A 118 4.14 5.30 3.28
N PHE A 119 4.38 4.00 3.49
CA PHE A 119 5.02 3.14 2.48
C PHE A 119 4.32 1.81 2.34
N VAL A 120 4.20 1.35 1.10
CA VAL A 120 3.78 -0.02 0.78
C VAL A 120 5.03 -0.82 0.41
N CYS A 121 5.32 -1.87 1.18
CA CYS A 121 6.49 -2.74 1.00
C CYS A 121 6.13 -4.21 1.21
N SER A 122 6.99 -5.14 0.80
CA SER A 122 6.74 -6.56 1.07
C SER A 122 7.10 -6.95 2.51
N PRO A 123 6.63 -8.12 2.99
CA PRO A 123 6.99 -8.61 4.33
C PRO A 123 8.50 -8.63 4.61
N ARG A 124 9.33 -8.80 3.57
CA ARG A 124 10.79 -8.92 3.71
C ARG A 124 11.50 -7.62 4.04
N GLU A 125 10.91 -6.48 3.68
CA GLU A 125 11.51 -5.16 3.86
C GLU A 125 11.00 -4.40 5.10
N VAL A 126 9.92 -4.88 5.75
CA VAL A 126 9.26 -4.19 6.87
C VAL A 126 10.23 -3.83 8.00
N ALA A 127 10.98 -4.82 8.49
CA ALA A 127 11.89 -4.60 9.63
C ALA A 127 12.99 -3.57 9.31
N ALA A 128 13.56 -3.63 8.09
CA ALA A 128 14.56 -2.67 7.65
C ALA A 128 13.98 -1.26 7.51
N LEU A 129 12.81 -1.12 6.90
CA LEU A 129 12.13 0.18 6.78
C LEU A 129 11.70 0.73 8.13
N ARG A 130 11.21 -0.10 9.05
CA ARG A 130 10.86 0.32 10.41
C ARG A 130 12.08 0.84 11.19
N ALA A 131 13.23 0.19 11.05
CA ALA A 131 14.48 0.66 11.67
C ALA A 131 14.96 2.00 11.08
N GLN A 132 14.76 2.20 9.76
CA GLN A 132 15.20 3.39 9.04
C GLN A 132 14.22 4.57 9.21
N LEU A 133 12.92 4.30 9.29
CA LEU A 133 11.83 5.26 9.35
C LEU A 133 10.87 4.88 10.50
N PRO A 134 11.24 5.14 11.76
CA PRO A 134 10.50 4.66 12.94
C PRO A 134 9.04 5.12 13.00
N ASP A 135 8.77 6.35 12.54
CA ASP A 135 7.44 6.98 12.61
C ASP A 135 6.59 6.77 11.34
N ALA A 136 7.14 6.09 10.32
CA ALA A 136 6.44 5.87 9.07
C ALA A 136 5.26 4.91 9.22
N THR A 137 4.20 5.11 8.42
CA THR A 137 3.12 4.13 8.30
C THR A 137 3.52 3.06 7.30
N LEU A 138 3.74 1.82 7.77
CA LEU A 138 4.11 0.69 6.93
C LEU A 138 2.89 -0.18 6.61
N VAL A 139 2.61 -0.32 5.33
CA VAL A 139 1.49 -1.09 4.78
C VAL A 139 2.02 -2.28 4.00
N VAL A 140 1.56 -3.47 4.35
CA VAL A 140 2.16 -4.71 3.86
C VAL A 140 1.13 -5.59 3.15
N PRO A 141 1.19 -5.69 1.83
CA PRO A 141 0.48 -6.70 1.04
C PRO A 141 1.22 -8.03 1.04
N GLY A 142 0.61 -9.04 0.40
CA GLY A 142 1.23 -10.38 0.30
C GLY A 142 1.11 -11.19 1.58
N VAL A 143 0.28 -10.77 2.52
CA VAL A 143 0.02 -11.49 3.76
C VAL A 143 -0.80 -12.75 3.48
N ARG A 144 -0.37 -13.87 4.06
CA ARG A 144 -1.02 -15.17 3.91
C ARG A 144 -1.12 -15.87 5.28
N PRO A 145 -2.34 -16.09 5.78
CA PRO A 145 -2.55 -16.97 6.93
C PRO A 145 -1.97 -18.36 6.68
N LYS A 146 -1.59 -19.06 7.73
CA LYS A 146 -1.06 -20.43 7.63
C LYS A 146 -2.02 -21.33 6.83
N GLY A 147 -1.48 -22.08 5.87
CA GLY A 147 -2.26 -22.98 5.03
C GLY A 147 -2.93 -22.33 3.81
N SER A 148 -2.87 -21.00 3.66
CA SER A 148 -3.42 -20.34 2.48
C SER A 148 -2.53 -20.47 1.25
N ALA A 149 -3.13 -20.56 0.04
CA ALA A 149 -2.39 -20.57 -1.22
C ALA A 149 -1.64 -19.24 -1.44
N THR A 150 -0.38 -19.32 -1.89
CA THR A 150 0.47 -18.17 -2.17
C THR A 150 0.02 -17.37 -3.40
N GLY A 151 -0.54 -18.06 -4.42
CA GLY A 151 -0.94 -17.46 -5.69
C GLY A 151 0.24 -16.85 -6.43
N ASP A 152 0.06 -15.65 -6.95
CA ASP A 152 1.05 -14.84 -7.67
C ASP A 152 2.02 -14.07 -6.74
N GLN A 153 1.86 -14.17 -5.42
CA GLN A 153 2.72 -13.50 -4.45
C GLN A 153 3.99 -14.31 -4.20
N ARG A 154 5.14 -13.73 -4.53
CA ARG A 154 6.47 -14.38 -4.38
C ARG A 154 7.13 -14.09 -3.03
N ARG A 155 6.66 -13.06 -2.31
CA ARG A 155 7.21 -12.57 -1.03
C ARG A 155 6.09 -12.51 0.00
N THR A 156 5.77 -13.67 0.61
CA THR A 156 4.67 -13.81 1.57
C THR A 156 5.18 -14.05 2.99
N ALA A 157 4.37 -13.69 3.98
CA ALA A 157 4.53 -14.04 5.39
C ALA A 157 3.15 -14.11 6.06
N THR A 158 3.09 -14.68 7.25
CA THR A 158 1.85 -14.74 8.04
C THR A 158 1.49 -13.37 8.63
N PRO A 159 0.21 -13.13 9.00
CA PRO A 159 -0.20 -11.91 9.69
C PRO A 159 0.64 -11.59 10.93
N ALA A 160 0.86 -12.58 11.80
CA ALA A 160 1.65 -12.44 13.03
C ALA A 160 3.11 -12.03 12.74
N GLU A 161 3.77 -12.70 11.77
CA GLU A 161 5.14 -12.38 11.39
C GLU A 161 5.27 -10.94 10.87
N VAL A 162 4.34 -10.50 10.02
CA VAL A 162 4.34 -9.16 9.45
C VAL A 162 4.10 -8.10 10.52
N ARG A 163 3.17 -8.36 11.44
CA ARG A 163 2.90 -7.48 12.58
C ARG A 163 4.11 -7.36 13.51
N ALA A 164 4.72 -8.47 13.87
CA ALA A 164 5.92 -8.52 14.70
C ALA A 164 7.12 -7.80 14.06
N ALA A 165 7.22 -7.81 12.72
CA ALA A 165 8.24 -7.08 11.98
C ALA A 165 8.03 -5.54 11.99
N GLY A 166 6.87 -5.04 12.48
CA GLY A 166 6.60 -3.62 12.64
C GLY A 166 5.64 -3.02 11.60
N ALA A 167 4.84 -3.83 10.90
CA ALA A 167 3.79 -3.32 10.03
C ALA A 167 2.64 -2.67 10.84
N ASP A 168 2.11 -1.55 10.32
CA ASP A 168 0.93 -0.87 10.89
C ASP A 168 -0.36 -1.39 10.28
N LEU A 169 -0.35 -1.65 8.96
CA LEU A 169 -1.52 -2.09 8.21
C LEU A 169 -1.17 -3.31 7.35
N LEU A 170 -2.03 -4.32 7.39
CA LEU A 170 -1.94 -5.50 6.57
C LEU A 170 -2.97 -5.44 5.43
N VAL A 171 -2.53 -5.71 4.20
CA VAL A 171 -3.43 -5.80 3.04
C VAL A 171 -3.70 -7.28 2.74
N VAL A 172 -4.91 -7.72 3.08
CA VAL A 172 -5.36 -9.09 2.86
C VAL A 172 -6.53 -9.07 1.89
N GLY A 173 -6.35 -9.67 0.73
CA GLY A 173 -7.36 -9.75 -0.32
C GLY A 173 -7.98 -11.14 -0.45
N ARG A 174 -7.40 -11.97 -1.34
CA ARG A 174 -7.90 -13.31 -1.67
C ARG A 174 -8.16 -14.23 -0.48
N PRO A 175 -7.31 -14.28 0.57
CA PRO A 175 -7.58 -15.11 1.74
C PRO A 175 -8.90 -14.81 2.45
N ILE A 176 -9.38 -13.59 2.37
CA ILE A 176 -10.71 -13.20 2.89
C ILE A 176 -11.76 -13.35 1.79
N ARG A 177 -11.56 -12.72 0.64
CA ARG A 177 -12.58 -12.58 -0.41
C ARG A 177 -13.01 -13.91 -1.05
N LEU A 178 -12.11 -14.90 -1.08
CA LEU A 178 -12.35 -16.23 -1.66
C LEU A 178 -12.57 -17.31 -0.60
N ALA A 179 -12.68 -16.95 0.68
CA ALA A 179 -13.04 -17.91 1.73
C ALA A 179 -14.52 -18.27 1.64
N ASP A 180 -14.90 -19.47 2.06
CA ASP A 180 -16.30 -19.91 2.15
C ASP A 180 -17.09 -19.02 3.12
N ASP A 181 -16.45 -18.58 4.22
CA ASP A 181 -16.93 -17.56 5.14
C ASP A 181 -15.93 -16.41 5.25
N PRO A 182 -16.09 -15.31 4.48
CA PRO A 182 -15.20 -14.16 4.50
C PRO A 182 -15.14 -13.44 5.86
N VAL A 183 -16.24 -13.47 6.64
CA VAL A 183 -16.31 -12.81 7.95
C VAL A 183 -15.46 -13.59 8.96
N ALA A 184 -15.65 -14.89 9.03
CA ALA A 184 -14.85 -15.77 9.90
C ALA A 184 -13.36 -15.71 9.54
N ALA A 185 -13.02 -15.68 8.23
CA ALA A 185 -11.65 -15.53 7.77
C ALA A 185 -11.02 -14.19 8.19
N ALA A 186 -11.78 -13.09 8.12
CA ALA A 186 -11.30 -11.79 8.57
C ALA A 186 -11.06 -11.75 10.08
N HIS A 187 -11.97 -12.32 10.88
CA HIS A 187 -11.82 -12.41 12.33
C HIS A 187 -10.60 -13.25 12.72
N ALA A 188 -10.40 -14.42 12.10
CA ALA A 188 -9.24 -15.26 12.37
C ALA A 188 -7.91 -14.53 12.12
N ILE A 189 -7.85 -13.70 11.08
CA ILE A 189 -6.66 -12.87 10.79
C ILE A 189 -6.51 -11.76 11.84
N ALA A 190 -7.59 -11.13 12.26
CA ALA A 190 -7.56 -10.10 13.30
C ALA A 190 -7.07 -10.68 14.63
N ASP A 191 -7.57 -11.86 15.03
CA ASP A 191 -7.13 -12.56 16.23
C ASP A 191 -5.64 -12.94 16.17
N GLU A 192 -5.14 -13.36 14.99
CA GLU A 192 -3.71 -13.70 14.79
C GLU A 192 -2.77 -12.50 15.01
N ILE A 193 -3.22 -11.28 14.74
CA ILE A 193 -2.42 -10.05 14.95
C ILE A 193 -2.64 -9.39 16.30
N GLY A 194 -3.51 -9.92 17.15
CA GLY A 194 -3.71 -9.46 18.53
C GLY A 194 -4.49 -8.16 18.64
N SER A 195 -5.47 -7.99 17.79
CA SER A 195 -6.37 -6.81 17.80
C SER A 195 -7.61 -7.01 18.69
#